data_59cf95a0e6807cfcf79a55ae50b303c1
#
_entry.id   59cf95a0e6807cfcf79a55ae50b303c1
#
_cell.length_a   1.000
_cell.length_b   1.000
_cell.length_c   1.000
_cell.angle_alpha   90.00
_cell.angle_beta   90.00
_cell.angle_gamma   90.00
#
_symmetry.space_group_name_H-M   'P 1'
#
loop_
_entity.id
_entity.type
_entity.pdbx_description
1 polymer ?
#
loop_
_entity_poly.entity_id
_entity_poly.type
_entity_poly.pdbx_seq_one_letter_code
_entity_poly.pdbx_strand_id
1 'polypeptide(L)'
;MVVAASAIVPLFAIVSMAGATVNTNDVQQSLDDNQGAVVTTPTTVPSTATTISSPTTQPVQKFDVFALGDSVMLGSAKKLTAQGIVVDAVKNRQVREGLQVINYYTSIGQLGDNVVIHLGTNGSTTTETFHQLIEPMANIPNVVVVTVRVPRRPYQEANNDIINALPARFPNVTVLDWFTMTKDKKEWFAGDGVHLNSAGQDAYVAAIMSALGRTPVAPTTTTPVTNTP
;
A
#
# COMPACT_ATOMS: atom_id res chain seq x y z
N MET A 1 -33.96 62.84 -11.64
CA MET A 1 -32.85 62.26 -12.38
C MET A 1 -32.45 60.98 -11.66
N VAL A 2 -32.85 59.82 -12.22
CA VAL A 2 -32.50 58.54 -11.67
C VAL A 2 -31.37 57.97 -12.58
N VAL A 3 -30.20 57.76 -12.01
CA VAL A 3 -29.07 57.16 -12.72
C VAL A 3 -29.15 55.63 -12.49
N ALA A 4 -29.41 54.91 -13.52
CA ALA A 4 -29.36 53.43 -13.52
C ALA A 4 -27.93 52.97 -13.68
N ALA A 5 -27.40 52.25 -12.69
CA ALA A 5 -26.11 51.59 -12.75
C ALA A 5 -26.28 50.21 -13.40
N SER A 6 -25.75 50.05 -14.63
CA SER A 6 -25.66 48.77 -15.29
C SER A 6 -24.53 47.94 -14.71
N ALA A 7 -24.85 46.85 -14.05
CA ALA A 7 -23.89 45.84 -13.59
C ALA A 7 -23.49 44.94 -14.79
N ILE A 8 -22.22 45.00 -15.20
CA ILE A 8 -21.63 44.10 -16.16
C ILE A 8 -21.23 42.83 -15.41
N VAL A 9 -21.94 41.72 -15.67
CA VAL A 9 -21.57 40.38 -15.17
C VAL A 9 -20.53 39.80 -16.14
N PRO A 10 -19.31 39.47 -15.70
CA PRO A 10 -18.36 38.79 -16.58
C PRO A 10 -18.82 37.33 -16.81
N LEU A 11 -19.06 37.02 -18.07
CA LEU A 11 -19.34 35.67 -18.53
C LEU A 11 -18.01 34.86 -18.46
N PHE A 12 -17.84 34.06 -17.41
CA PHE A 12 -16.76 33.07 -17.37
C PHE A 12 -17.10 31.94 -18.35
N ALA A 13 -16.38 31.91 -19.47
CA ALA A 13 -16.38 30.77 -20.37
C ALA A 13 -15.77 29.57 -19.65
N ILE A 14 -16.60 28.58 -19.30
CA ILE A 14 -16.14 27.27 -18.84
C ILE A 14 -15.58 26.56 -20.06
N VAL A 15 -14.26 26.58 -20.21
CA VAL A 15 -13.57 25.68 -21.13
C VAL A 15 -13.71 24.27 -20.56
N SER A 16 -14.67 23.52 -21.10
CA SER A 16 -14.79 22.08 -20.84
C SER A 16 -13.59 21.40 -21.50
N MET A 17 -12.54 21.18 -20.73
CA MET A 17 -11.51 20.20 -21.11
C MET A 17 -12.17 18.84 -21.04
N ALA A 18 -12.40 18.21 -22.20
CA ALA A 18 -12.70 16.80 -22.31
C ALA A 18 -11.46 16.01 -21.83
N GLY A 19 -11.26 15.93 -20.51
CA GLY A 19 -10.38 14.99 -19.85
C GLY A 19 -11.09 13.66 -19.84
N ALA A 20 -10.41 12.58 -20.24
CA ALA A 20 -10.88 11.23 -20.06
C ALA A 20 -11.48 11.08 -18.65
N THR A 21 -12.76 10.74 -18.57
CA THR A 21 -13.43 10.48 -17.28
C THR A 21 -12.72 9.32 -16.63
N VAL A 22 -11.97 9.63 -15.56
CA VAL A 22 -11.40 8.60 -14.69
C VAL A 22 -12.60 7.78 -14.21
N ASN A 23 -12.67 6.50 -14.60
CA ASN A 23 -13.71 5.63 -14.08
C ASN A 23 -13.37 5.31 -12.62
N THR A 24 -13.79 6.20 -11.73
CA THR A 24 -13.59 6.04 -10.28
C THR A 24 -14.29 4.78 -9.75
N ASN A 25 -15.28 4.27 -10.48
CA ASN A 25 -15.98 3.04 -10.13
C ASN A 25 -15.07 1.81 -10.23
N ASP A 26 -14.20 1.72 -11.25
CA ASP A 26 -13.30 0.56 -11.42
C ASP A 26 -12.25 0.50 -10.31
N VAL A 27 -11.69 1.65 -9.91
CA VAL A 27 -10.74 1.74 -8.79
C VAL A 27 -11.45 1.36 -7.48
N GLN A 28 -12.64 1.93 -7.23
CA GLN A 28 -13.41 1.65 -6.02
C GLN A 28 -13.76 0.16 -5.94
N GLN A 29 -14.25 -0.42 -7.02
CA GLN A 29 -14.59 -1.84 -7.09
C GLN A 29 -13.37 -2.71 -6.84
N SER A 30 -12.22 -2.41 -7.46
CA SER A 30 -10.98 -3.15 -7.21
C SER A 30 -10.55 -3.11 -5.72
N LEU A 31 -10.73 -1.98 -5.06
CA LEU A 31 -10.41 -1.85 -3.64
C LEU A 31 -11.39 -2.65 -2.76
N ASP A 32 -12.67 -2.61 -3.06
CA ASP A 32 -13.71 -3.33 -2.32
C ASP A 32 -13.57 -4.84 -2.50
N ASP A 33 -13.27 -5.29 -3.71
CA ASP A 33 -13.01 -6.71 -4.02
C ASP A 33 -11.79 -7.28 -3.28
N ASN A 34 -10.81 -6.45 -2.95
CA ASN A 34 -9.60 -6.85 -2.25
C ASN A 34 -9.71 -6.74 -0.71
N GLN A 35 -10.75 -6.11 -0.17
CA GLN A 35 -10.93 -5.89 1.27
C GLN A 35 -10.92 -7.20 2.08
N GLY A 36 -11.50 -8.28 1.54
CA GLY A 36 -11.53 -9.59 2.20
C GLY A 36 -10.21 -10.36 2.20
N ALA A 37 -9.20 -9.87 1.48
CA ALA A 37 -7.88 -10.50 1.38
C ALA A 37 -6.85 -9.92 2.35
N VAL A 38 -7.22 -8.90 3.13
CA VAL A 38 -6.32 -8.24 4.08
C VAL A 38 -6.63 -8.63 5.52
N VAL A 39 -5.60 -8.66 6.36
CA VAL A 39 -5.75 -8.67 7.82
C VAL A 39 -5.86 -7.22 8.29
N THR A 40 -6.60 -6.99 9.35
CA THR A 40 -6.69 -5.67 9.98
C THR A 40 -6.22 -5.72 11.42
N THR A 41 -5.36 -4.78 11.78
CA THR A 41 -4.97 -4.58 13.18
C THR A 41 -6.20 -4.15 13.99
N PRO A 42 -6.46 -4.74 15.17
CA PRO A 42 -7.52 -4.25 16.04
C PRO A 42 -7.30 -2.77 16.40
N THR A 43 -8.28 -1.92 16.11
CA THR A 43 -8.20 -0.47 16.37
C THR A 43 -8.27 -0.13 17.87
N THR A 44 -8.67 -1.09 18.72
CA THR A 44 -8.75 -0.93 20.17
C THR A 44 -7.92 -1.99 20.86
N VAL A 45 -6.92 -1.55 21.62
CA VAL A 45 -6.31 -2.40 22.66
C VAL A 45 -7.37 -2.56 23.73
N PRO A 46 -7.92 -3.77 23.99
CA PRO A 46 -8.85 -3.95 25.10
C PRO A 46 -8.08 -3.77 26.40
N SER A 47 -8.31 -2.64 27.06
CA SER A 47 -7.93 -2.45 28.45
C SER A 47 -8.95 -3.18 29.34
N THR A 48 -8.83 -4.50 29.44
CA THR A 48 -9.53 -5.26 30.46
C THR A 48 -8.57 -6.29 31.00
N ALA A 49 -8.07 -5.99 32.19
CA ALA A 49 -7.44 -6.98 33.02
C ALA A 49 -8.49 -8.06 33.38
N THR A 50 -8.41 -9.19 32.69
CA THR A 50 -9.16 -10.39 33.06
C THR A 50 -8.16 -11.46 33.46
N THR A 51 -8.35 -11.97 34.64
CA THR A 51 -7.76 -13.05 35.42
C THR A 51 -6.96 -14.06 34.58
N ILE A 52 -5.72 -14.25 34.96
CA ILE A 52 -4.70 -15.12 34.43
C ILE A 52 -5.12 -16.60 34.57
N SER A 53 -5.51 -17.21 33.46
CA SER A 53 -5.33 -18.63 33.26
C SER A 53 -3.94 -18.84 32.68
N SER A 54 -3.16 -19.79 33.26
CA SER A 54 -1.77 -20.06 32.86
C SER A 54 -1.61 -20.15 31.35
N PRO A 55 -0.64 -19.46 30.76
CA PRO A 55 -0.45 -19.48 29.30
C PRO A 55 0.07 -20.87 28.90
N THR A 56 -0.73 -21.62 28.16
CA THR A 56 -0.21 -22.70 27.32
C THR A 56 0.67 -22.01 26.24
N THR A 57 1.99 -22.15 26.38
CA THR A 57 2.99 -21.54 25.52
C THR A 57 2.97 -22.22 24.15
N GLN A 58 1.95 -21.98 23.35
CA GLN A 58 2.03 -22.28 21.92
C GLN A 58 3.01 -21.28 21.30
N PRO A 59 4.00 -21.74 20.51
CA PRO A 59 4.89 -20.82 19.80
C PRO A 59 4.06 -19.91 18.90
N VAL A 60 4.29 -18.58 19.02
CA VAL A 60 3.62 -17.60 18.16
C VAL A 60 4.01 -17.89 16.71
N GLN A 61 3.03 -18.20 15.88
CA GLN A 61 3.28 -18.43 14.47
C GLN A 61 3.60 -17.10 13.78
N LYS A 62 4.83 -16.97 13.31
CA LYS A 62 5.27 -15.80 12.54
C LYS A 62 4.78 -15.87 11.10
N PHE A 63 4.50 -14.73 10.52
CA PHE A 63 4.27 -14.61 9.08
C PHE A 63 5.56 -14.88 8.31
N ASP A 64 5.50 -15.64 7.23
CA ASP A 64 6.66 -15.81 6.34
C ASP A 64 7.01 -14.49 5.63
N VAL A 65 6.00 -13.81 5.11
CA VAL A 65 6.09 -12.44 4.60
C VAL A 65 4.91 -11.63 5.12
N PHE A 66 5.18 -10.48 5.69
CA PHE A 66 4.19 -9.47 6.06
C PHE A 66 4.31 -8.25 5.15
N ALA A 67 3.19 -7.75 4.63
CA ALA A 67 3.16 -6.55 3.80
C ALA A 67 2.21 -5.51 4.38
N LEU A 68 2.73 -4.30 4.60
CA LEU A 68 2.00 -3.15 5.11
C LEU A 68 1.85 -2.09 4.00
N GLY A 69 0.62 -1.67 3.73
CA GLY A 69 0.39 -0.70 2.66
C GLY A 69 -0.85 0.16 2.80
N ASP A 70 -1.02 0.98 1.79
CA ASP A 70 -2.20 1.82 1.58
C ASP A 70 -3.10 1.27 0.45
N SER A 71 -3.87 2.16 -0.21
CA SER A 71 -4.80 1.76 -1.28
C SER A 71 -4.12 1.12 -2.49
N VAL A 72 -2.87 1.44 -2.80
CA VAL A 72 -2.15 0.83 -3.93
C VAL A 72 -1.89 -0.65 -3.65
N MET A 73 -1.39 -0.97 -2.45
CA MET A 73 -1.19 -2.35 -2.02
C MET A 73 -2.53 -3.07 -1.83
N LEU A 74 -3.54 -2.41 -1.24
CA LEU A 74 -4.87 -2.97 -1.07
C LEU A 74 -5.45 -3.43 -2.41
N GLY A 75 -5.33 -2.63 -3.48
CA GLY A 75 -5.80 -3.01 -4.82
C GLY A 75 -5.13 -4.27 -5.39
N SER A 76 -3.99 -4.69 -4.83
CA SER A 76 -3.25 -5.89 -5.23
C SER A 76 -3.32 -7.02 -4.19
N ALA A 77 -4.09 -6.86 -3.11
CA ALA A 77 -4.03 -7.74 -1.94
C ALA A 77 -4.35 -9.19 -2.27
N LYS A 78 -5.38 -9.48 -3.08
CA LYS A 78 -5.70 -10.86 -3.50
C LYS A 78 -4.53 -11.55 -4.23
N LYS A 79 -3.84 -10.81 -5.10
CA LYS A 79 -2.70 -11.36 -5.84
C LYS A 79 -1.48 -11.55 -4.93
N LEU A 80 -1.26 -10.67 -3.95
CA LEU A 80 -0.20 -10.80 -2.95
C LEU A 80 -0.47 -11.99 -2.01
N THR A 81 -1.71 -12.13 -1.51
CA THR A 81 -2.08 -13.26 -0.65
C THR A 81 -2.01 -14.60 -1.37
N ALA A 82 -2.27 -14.65 -2.67
CA ALA A 82 -2.03 -15.83 -3.50
C ALA A 82 -0.55 -16.24 -3.57
N GLN A 83 0.38 -15.34 -3.25
CA GLN A 83 1.82 -15.63 -3.11
C GLN A 83 2.22 -16.01 -1.67
N GLY A 84 1.27 -16.18 -0.77
CA GLY A 84 1.54 -16.48 0.65
C GLY A 84 1.91 -15.27 1.49
N ILE A 85 1.71 -14.05 0.99
CA ILE A 85 1.99 -12.81 1.71
C ILE A 85 0.79 -12.44 2.57
N VAL A 86 1.02 -12.19 3.85
CA VAL A 86 0.01 -11.63 4.76
C VAL A 86 -0.01 -10.11 4.56
N VAL A 87 -1.16 -9.57 4.16
CA VAL A 87 -1.30 -8.16 3.77
C VAL A 87 -2.14 -7.42 4.80
N ASP A 88 -1.62 -6.33 5.35
CA ASP A 88 -2.36 -5.31 6.10
C ASP A 88 -2.33 -3.99 5.31
N ALA A 89 -3.37 -3.74 4.55
CA ALA A 89 -3.47 -2.57 3.70
C ALA A 89 -4.87 -1.95 3.78
N VAL A 90 -4.93 -0.62 3.92
CA VAL A 90 -6.19 0.11 3.98
C VAL A 90 -6.12 1.40 3.15
N LYS A 91 -7.29 1.86 2.69
CA LYS A 91 -7.42 3.13 1.95
C LYS A 91 -6.88 4.30 2.79
N ASN A 92 -6.21 5.22 2.14
CA ASN A 92 -5.73 6.49 2.71
C ASN A 92 -4.73 6.37 3.87
N ARG A 93 -4.20 5.17 4.17
CA ARG A 93 -3.22 5.01 5.25
C ARG A 93 -2.01 5.91 5.02
N GLN A 94 -1.66 6.67 6.04
CA GLN A 94 -0.45 7.48 6.08
C GLN A 94 0.70 6.75 6.76
N VAL A 95 1.94 7.22 6.54
CA VAL A 95 3.15 6.58 7.12
C VAL A 95 3.06 6.47 8.64
N ARG A 96 2.58 7.53 9.32
CA ARG A 96 2.43 7.54 10.78
C ARG A 96 1.46 6.49 11.31
N GLU A 97 0.40 6.19 10.57
CA GLU A 97 -0.57 5.15 10.95
C GLU A 97 0.07 3.75 10.79
N GLY A 98 0.95 3.59 9.80
CA GLY A 98 1.72 2.36 9.62
C GLY A 98 2.60 2.01 10.81
N LEU A 99 3.14 3.01 11.53
CA LEU A 99 3.92 2.79 12.75
C LEU A 99 3.11 2.04 13.83
N GLN A 100 1.83 2.35 13.99
CA GLN A 100 0.97 1.67 14.97
C GLN A 100 0.79 0.19 14.62
N VAL A 101 0.64 -0.11 13.33
CA VAL A 101 0.52 -1.48 12.81
C VAL A 101 1.81 -2.28 13.05
N ILE A 102 2.96 -1.72 12.70
CA ILE A 102 4.26 -2.38 12.93
C ILE A 102 4.49 -2.63 14.42
N ASN A 103 4.25 -1.63 15.26
CA ASN A 103 4.38 -1.80 16.72
C ASN A 103 3.47 -2.90 17.25
N TYR A 104 2.23 -2.99 16.78
CA TYR A 104 1.32 -4.05 17.16
C TYR A 104 1.87 -5.44 16.82
N TYR A 105 2.20 -5.70 15.53
CA TYR A 105 2.67 -7.01 15.10
C TYR A 105 4.05 -7.37 15.68
N THR A 106 4.90 -6.39 15.93
CA THR A 106 6.17 -6.58 16.67
C THR A 106 5.89 -6.99 18.12
N SER A 107 4.96 -6.33 18.80
CA SER A 107 4.66 -6.59 20.21
C SER A 107 4.09 -8.00 20.47
N ILE A 108 3.37 -8.55 19.50
CA ILE A 108 2.82 -9.92 19.57
C ILE A 108 3.73 -10.97 18.90
N GLY A 109 4.91 -10.55 18.42
CA GLY A 109 5.93 -11.44 17.86
C GLY A 109 5.56 -12.12 16.55
N GLN A 110 4.61 -11.58 15.77
CA GLN A 110 4.14 -12.18 14.52
C GLN A 110 4.93 -11.80 13.27
N LEU A 111 5.75 -10.74 13.32
CA LEU A 111 6.62 -10.42 12.20
C LEU A 111 7.72 -11.48 12.06
N GLY A 112 7.85 -12.03 10.86
CA GLY A 112 8.90 -12.96 10.49
C GLY A 112 10.11 -12.25 9.89
N ASP A 113 10.81 -12.96 9.01
CA ASP A 113 12.08 -12.50 8.46
C ASP A 113 11.94 -11.54 7.27
N ASN A 114 10.73 -11.40 6.73
CA ASN A 114 10.48 -10.59 5.55
C ASN A 114 9.29 -9.64 5.75
N VAL A 115 9.53 -8.34 5.58
CA VAL A 115 8.50 -7.30 5.66
C VAL A 115 8.57 -6.42 4.42
N VAL A 116 7.41 -6.09 3.85
CA VAL A 116 7.26 -5.16 2.71
C VAL A 116 6.45 -3.95 3.17
N ILE A 117 6.95 -2.76 2.89
CA ILE A 117 6.28 -1.48 3.22
C ILE A 117 6.02 -0.70 1.94
N HIS A 118 4.76 -0.34 1.67
CA HIS A 118 4.41 0.60 0.61
C HIS A 118 3.48 1.68 1.17
N LEU A 119 4.07 2.74 1.67
CA LEU A 119 3.40 3.90 2.27
C LEU A 119 4.04 5.20 1.77
N GLY A 120 3.26 6.28 1.79
CA GLY A 120 3.71 7.60 1.35
C GLY A 120 2.95 8.15 0.14
N THR A 121 1.96 7.40 -0.40
CA THR A 121 1.08 7.87 -1.48
C THR A 121 0.03 8.89 -1.00
N ASN A 122 -0.27 8.95 0.30
CA ASN A 122 -1.39 9.71 0.86
C ASN A 122 -0.97 10.97 1.64
N GLY A 123 0.12 11.58 1.28
CA GLY A 123 0.56 12.86 1.88
C GLY A 123 2.06 12.95 2.05
N SER A 124 2.52 14.14 2.42
CA SER A 124 3.92 14.36 2.78
C SER A 124 4.25 13.64 4.10
N THR A 125 5.49 13.17 4.19
CA THR A 125 6.03 12.58 5.41
C THR A 125 7.38 13.22 5.75
N THR A 126 7.98 12.80 6.84
CA THR A 126 9.30 13.27 7.26
C THR A 126 10.26 12.09 7.41
N THR A 127 11.55 12.37 7.33
CA THR A 127 12.62 11.40 7.61
C THR A 127 12.41 10.75 8.97
N GLU A 128 12.09 11.54 9.97
CA GLU A 128 11.85 11.05 11.33
C GLU A 128 10.68 10.06 11.40
N THR A 129 9.56 10.36 10.71
CA THR A 129 8.40 9.45 10.67
C THR A 129 8.74 8.10 10.03
N PHE A 130 9.52 8.10 8.93
CA PHE A 130 10.00 6.85 8.32
C PHE A 130 11.00 6.13 9.22
N HIS A 131 11.91 6.84 9.88
CA HIS A 131 12.84 6.20 10.83
C HIS A 131 12.09 5.50 11.95
N GLN A 132 11.10 6.17 12.56
CA GLN A 132 10.26 5.57 13.60
C GLN A 132 9.48 4.35 13.09
N LEU A 133 9.03 4.36 11.84
CA LEU A 133 8.36 3.21 11.22
C LEU A 133 9.30 2.00 11.06
N ILE A 134 10.55 2.22 10.67
CA ILE A 134 11.52 1.15 10.38
C ILE A 134 12.24 0.66 11.65
N GLU A 135 12.50 1.51 12.62
CA GLU A 135 13.25 1.19 13.85
C GLU A 135 12.78 -0.11 14.57
N PRO A 136 11.47 -0.37 14.76
CA PRO A 136 11.00 -1.62 15.37
C PRO A 136 11.37 -2.88 14.59
N MET A 137 11.75 -2.73 13.32
CA MET A 137 12.13 -3.82 12.40
C MET A 137 13.63 -3.94 12.19
N ALA A 138 14.47 -3.24 12.98
CA ALA A 138 15.92 -3.22 12.81
C ALA A 138 16.58 -4.61 12.87
N ASN A 139 15.95 -5.57 13.56
CA ASN A 139 16.42 -6.95 13.68
C ASN A 139 15.72 -7.92 12.69
N ILE A 140 14.84 -7.44 11.81
CA ILE A 140 14.22 -8.26 10.76
C ILE A 140 15.22 -8.36 9.61
N PRO A 141 15.57 -9.56 9.13
CA PRO A 141 16.61 -9.74 8.12
C PRO A 141 16.37 -9.00 6.81
N ASN A 142 15.12 -8.90 6.37
CA ASN A 142 14.78 -8.35 5.06
C ASN A 142 13.54 -7.44 5.15
N VAL A 143 13.76 -6.14 5.02
CA VAL A 143 12.71 -5.12 4.95
C VAL A 143 12.75 -4.45 3.59
N VAL A 144 11.73 -4.67 2.77
CA VAL A 144 11.59 -4.05 1.45
C VAL A 144 10.70 -2.81 1.58
N VAL A 145 11.21 -1.64 1.21
CA VAL A 145 10.43 -0.41 1.17
C VAL A 145 10.25 0.04 -0.28
N VAL A 146 9.00 0.26 -0.67
CA VAL A 146 8.62 0.56 -2.05
C VAL A 146 8.51 2.07 -2.25
N THR A 147 9.14 2.63 -3.29
CA THR A 147 8.97 4.04 -3.67
C THR A 147 7.58 4.30 -4.22
N VAL A 148 7.05 5.50 -3.98
CA VAL A 148 5.68 5.86 -4.36
C VAL A 148 5.60 6.53 -5.72
N ARG A 149 4.52 6.25 -6.45
CA ARG A 149 4.15 6.94 -7.68
C ARG A 149 2.80 7.64 -7.50
N VAL A 150 2.84 8.95 -7.35
CA VAL A 150 1.68 9.84 -7.16
C VAL A 150 1.81 11.08 -8.04
N PRO A 151 1.63 10.94 -9.36
CA PRO A 151 1.89 12.01 -10.30
C PRO A 151 1.10 13.27 -9.93
N ARG A 152 1.72 14.43 -10.18
CA ARG A 152 1.16 15.76 -9.85
C ARG A 152 1.02 16.07 -8.35
N ARG A 153 1.59 15.26 -7.45
CA ARG A 153 1.65 15.58 -6.02
C ARG A 153 3.04 16.12 -5.67
N PRO A 154 3.13 17.29 -5.04
CA PRO A 154 4.41 17.96 -4.78
C PRO A 154 5.31 17.19 -3.80
N TYR A 155 4.75 16.28 -3.02
CA TYR A 155 5.50 15.49 -2.03
C TYR A 155 6.09 14.19 -2.58
N GLN A 156 5.81 13.80 -3.83
CA GLN A 156 6.29 12.53 -4.38
C GLN A 156 7.81 12.40 -4.33
N GLU A 157 8.51 13.40 -4.83
CA GLU A 157 9.98 13.40 -4.88
C GLU A 157 10.56 13.38 -3.47
N ALA A 158 10.10 14.27 -2.60
CA ALA A 158 10.58 14.36 -1.22
C ALA A 158 10.35 13.05 -0.44
N ASN A 159 9.19 12.40 -0.61
CA ASN A 159 8.93 11.10 0.02
C ASN A 159 9.85 10.01 -0.54
N ASN A 160 10.10 9.98 -1.85
CA ASN A 160 10.99 9.01 -2.48
C ASN A 160 12.46 9.25 -2.09
N ASP A 161 12.89 10.50 -1.92
CA ASP A 161 14.23 10.82 -1.42
C ASP A 161 14.44 10.27 0.00
N ILE A 162 13.42 10.41 0.88
CA ILE A 162 13.45 9.83 2.22
C ILE A 162 13.55 8.29 2.14
N ILE A 163 12.72 7.64 1.31
CA ILE A 163 12.74 6.19 1.14
C ILE A 163 14.09 5.71 0.62
N ASN A 164 14.64 6.37 -0.39
CA ASN A 164 15.93 6.02 -0.98
C ASN A 164 17.12 6.18 -0.01
N ALA A 165 16.98 7.04 1.00
CA ALA A 165 18.00 7.26 2.02
C ALA A 165 17.97 6.21 3.16
N LEU A 166 16.90 5.42 3.30
CA LEU A 166 16.72 4.47 4.41
C LEU A 166 17.86 3.43 4.53
N PRO A 167 18.39 2.84 3.43
CA PRO A 167 19.46 1.82 3.54
C PRO A 167 20.75 2.34 4.18
N ALA A 168 21.01 3.64 4.12
CA ALA A 168 22.19 4.23 4.76
C ALA A 168 22.13 4.16 6.29
N ARG A 169 20.93 4.16 6.87
CA ARG A 169 20.69 4.03 8.31
C ARG A 169 20.30 2.60 8.73
N PHE A 170 19.57 1.90 7.89
CA PHE A 170 19.02 0.57 8.16
C PHE A 170 19.55 -0.43 7.13
N PRO A 171 20.67 -1.11 7.42
CA PRO A 171 21.33 -2.01 6.45
C PRO A 171 20.46 -3.20 6.00
N ASN A 172 19.42 -3.53 6.77
CA ASN A 172 18.44 -4.57 6.45
C ASN A 172 17.32 -4.08 5.52
N VAL A 173 17.33 -2.79 5.14
CA VAL A 173 16.36 -2.21 4.21
C VAL A 173 16.86 -2.30 2.79
N THR A 174 16.01 -2.83 1.90
CA THR A 174 16.17 -2.78 0.44
C THR A 174 15.07 -1.89 -0.15
N VAL A 175 15.43 -0.99 -1.05
CA VAL A 175 14.44 -0.15 -1.75
C VAL A 175 14.01 -0.82 -3.04
N LEU A 176 12.70 -1.05 -3.20
CA LEU A 176 12.08 -1.39 -4.47
C LEU A 176 11.69 -0.08 -5.18
N ASP A 177 12.46 0.32 -6.18
CA ASP A 177 12.21 1.56 -6.92
C ASP A 177 11.06 1.42 -7.93
N TRP A 178 9.85 1.29 -7.38
CA TRP A 178 8.61 1.22 -8.15
C TRP A 178 8.35 2.47 -8.99
N PHE A 179 8.76 3.63 -8.48
CA PHE A 179 8.63 4.91 -9.20
C PHE A 179 9.36 4.87 -10.55
N THR A 180 10.64 4.54 -10.55
CA THR A 180 11.44 4.46 -11.78
C THR A 180 10.98 3.32 -12.69
N MET A 181 10.66 2.14 -12.11
CA MET A 181 10.15 0.99 -12.87
C MET A 181 8.87 1.31 -13.65
N THR A 182 8.04 2.22 -13.14
CA THR A 182 6.73 2.53 -13.73
C THR A 182 6.68 3.87 -14.46
N LYS A 183 7.82 4.57 -14.59
CA LYS A 183 7.89 5.90 -15.20
C LYS A 183 7.20 5.98 -16.56
N ASP A 184 7.43 4.99 -17.42
CA ASP A 184 6.92 4.91 -18.79
C ASP A 184 5.82 3.84 -18.95
N LYS A 185 5.21 3.38 -17.84
CA LYS A 185 4.21 2.31 -17.80
C LYS A 185 2.81 2.84 -17.47
N LYS A 186 2.37 3.85 -18.21
CA LYS A 186 1.04 4.45 -17.98
C LYS A 186 -0.09 3.43 -18.12
N GLU A 187 0.10 2.43 -18.97
CA GLU A 187 -0.84 1.34 -19.25
C GLU A 187 -1.06 0.40 -18.03
N TRP A 188 -0.24 0.49 -16.99
CA TRP A 188 -0.40 -0.30 -15.76
C TRP A 188 -1.32 0.36 -14.71
N PHE A 189 -1.74 1.59 -14.97
CA PHE A 189 -2.48 2.40 -14.01
C PHE A 189 -3.90 2.68 -14.47
N ALA A 190 -4.78 2.88 -13.50
CA ALA A 190 -6.07 3.51 -13.72
C ALA A 190 -5.89 4.97 -14.18
N GLY A 191 -6.97 5.63 -14.57
CA GLY A 191 -6.93 6.99 -15.11
C GLY A 191 -6.37 8.05 -14.15
N ASP A 192 -6.29 7.76 -12.85
CA ASP A 192 -5.66 8.64 -11.85
C ASP A 192 -4.12 8.57 -11.86
N GLY A 193 -3.56 7.53 -12.49
CA GLY A 193 -2.12 7.31 -12.60
C GLY A 193 -1.46 6.84 -11.30
N VAL A 194 -2.25 6.43 -10.30
CA VAL A 194 -1.81 5.96 -8.97
C VAL A 194 -2.21 4.52 -8.73
N HIS A 195 -3.51 4.22 -8.85
CA HIS A 195 -4.04 2.88 -8.62
C HIS A 195 -3.76 1.96 -9.82
N LEU A 196 -3.49 0.71 -9.52
CA LEU A 196 -3.10 -0.28 -10.51
C LEU A 196 -4.32 -0.95 -11.15
N ASN A 197 -4.29 -1.11 -12.47
CA ASN A 197 -5.16 -2.04 -13.16
C ASN A 197 -4.62 -3.48 -13.04
N SER A 198 -5.29 -4.47 -13.63
CA SER A 198 -4.89 -5.87 -13.50
C SER A 198 -3.45 -6.15 -13.95
N ALA A 199 -3.02 -5.56 -15.09
CA ALA A 199 -1.65 -5.73 -15.57
C ALA A 199 -0.62 -5.06 -14.65
N GLY A 200 -0.95 -3.87 -14.11
CA GLY A 200 -0.13 -3.18 -13.12
C GLY A 200 -0.01 -3.96 -11.80
N GLN A 201 -1.10 -4.59 -11.35
CA GLN A 201 -1.09 -5.45 -10.16
C GLN A 201 -0.18 -6.66 -10.37
N ASP A 202 -0.21 -7.29 -11.55
CA ASP A 202 0.68 -8.43 -11.86
C ASP A 202 2.16 -8.00 -11.84
N ALA A 203 2.47 -6.87 -12.45
CA ALA A 203 3.81 -6.30 -12.45
C ALA A 203 4.27 -5.92 -11.02
N TYR A 204 3.38 -5.37 -10.21
CA TYR A 204 3.65 -4.99 -8.83
C TYR A 204 3.97 -6.20 -7.95
N VAL A 205 3.16 -7.26 -8.06
CA VAL A 205 3.40 -8.53 -7.35
C VAL A 205 4.73 -9.14 -7.79
N ALA A 206 5.00 -9.19 -9.09
CA ALA A 206 6.27 -9.71 -9.61
C ALA A 206 7.47 -8.91 -9.09
N ALA A 207 7.38 -7.59 -9.01
CA ALA A 207 8.43 -6.73 -8.48
C ALA A 207 8.69 -6.98 -6.99
N ILE A 208 7.63 -7.10 -6.18
CA ILE A 208 7.74 -7.42 -4.75
C ILE A 208 8.37 -8.81 -4.55
N MET A 209 7.90 -9.83 -5.28
CA MET A 209 8.47 -11.18 -5.19
C MET A 209 9.96 -11.18 -5.57
N SER A 210 10.33 -10.47 -6.62
CA SER A 210 11.73 -10.31 -7.02
C SER A 210 12.58 -9.62 -5.95
N ALA A 211 12.06 -8.55 -5.33
CA ALA A 211 12.75 -7.84 -4.25
C ALA A 211 12.94 -8.73 -3.00
N LEU A 212 12.03 -9.67 -2.77
CA LEU A 212 12.13 -10.70 -1.72
C LEU A 212 13.04 -11.87 -2.10
N GLY A 213 13.62 -11.89 -3.31
CA GLY A 213 14.41 -13.02 -3.82
C GLY A 213 13.58 -14.27 -4.12
N ARG A 214 12.27 -14.09 -4.42
CA ARG A 214 11.31 -15.19 -4.67
C ARG A 214 10.80 -15.18 -6.10
N THR A 215 10.46 -16.36 -6.62
CA THR A 215 9.78 -16.50 -7.92
C THR A 215 8.27 -16.44 -7.70
N PRO A 216 7.51 -15.63 -8.46
CA PRO A 216 6.06 -15.62 -8.39
C PRO A 216 5.47 -16.99 -8.72
N VAL A 217 4.49 -17.42 -7.92
CA VAL A 217 3.71 -18.64 -8.23
C VAL A 217 2.64 -18.25 -9.25
N ALA A 218 2.54 -19.02 -10.33
CA ALA A 218 1.49 -18.83 -11.33
C ALA A 218 0.10 -19.04 -10.69
N PRO A 219 -0.92 -18.25 -11.04
CA PRO A 219 -2.28 -18.47 -10.53
C PRO A 219 -2.76 -19.87 -10.92
N THR A 220 -3.22 -20.63 -9.93
CA THR A 220 -3.82 -21.95 -10.16
C THR A 220 -5.13 -21.75 -10.90
N THR A 221 -5.16 -22.01 -12.19
CA THR A 221 -6.40 -22.08 -12.98
C THR A 221 -7.15 -23.33 -12.52
N THR A 222 -8.10 -23.19 -11.61
CA THR A 222 -9.12 -24.21 -11.36
C THR A 222 -10.01 -24.26 -12.59
N THR A 223 -9.75 -25.22 -13.46
CA THR A 223 -10.68 -25.56 -14.55
C THR A 223 -11.98 -26.02 -13.89
N PRO A 224 -13.16 -25.46 -14.22
CA PRO A 224 -14.42 -25.97 -13.71
C PRO A 224 -14.56 -27.42 -14.18
N VAL A 225 -14.74 -28.35 -13.25
CA VAL A 225 -15.17 -29.71 -13.59
C VAL A 225 -16.58 -29.61 -14.12
N THR A 226 -16.77 -29.66 -15.42
CA THR A 226 -18.06 -29.85 -16.05
C THR A 226 -18.53 -31.27 -15.74
N ASN A 227 -19.36 -31.39 -14.70
CA ASN A 227 -20.19 -32.59 -14.56
C ASN A 227 -21.21 -32.57 -15.70
N THR A 228 -20.97 -33.37 -16.71
CA THR A 228 -21.98 -33.72 -17.71
C THR A 228 -22.87 -34.82 -17.12
N PRO A 229 -24.21 -34.70 -17.20
CA PRO A 229 -25.18 -35.66 -16.66
C PRO A 229 -25.13 -37.00 -17.43
#